data_3f0e04795584defc5bd8bc200b621674
#
_entry.id   3f0e04795584defc5bd8bc200b621674
#
_cell.length_a   1.000
_cell.length_b   1.000
_cell.length_c   1.000
_cell.angle_alpha   90.00
_cell.angle_beta   90.00
_cell.angle_gamma   90.00
#
_symmetry.space_group_name_H-M   'P 1'
#
loop_
_entity.id
_entity.type
_entity.pdbx_description
1 polymer ?
#
loop_
_entity_poly.entity_id
_entity_poly.type
_entity_poly.pdbx_seq_one_letter_code
_entity_poly.pdbx_strand_id
1 'polypeptide(L)'
;FRLLPVPPSSDPAAHPVRRAHDTLRLANPALRAFLRKLPAPANALLLDMFCVDALDVAADLALPAYFFFASAASDLAVFLNLPFLYPGLPSFRDMGDALVRCPGMPPIRAVDMLVTVQDKESDLTKVRLYQFKRIAESRGVLVNSFDWLEPTARKALADGVCVPGRPTPRVFCIGPLVNDGKKSGDGETRHECLAWLDAQPEGSVVFLCFGSLGVFSAAQIREIGVGLEASGVRF
;
A
#
# COMPACT_ATOMS: atom_id res chain seq x y z
N PHE A 1 -19.10 3.63 12.42
CA PHE A 1 -18.93 3.30 11.00
C PHE A 1 -20.21 3.55 10.24
N ARG A 2 -20.09 4.09 9.02
CA ARG A 2 -21.20 4.26 8.10
C ARG A 2 -20.82 3.67 6.75
N LEU A 3 -21.61 2.73 6.27
CA LEU A 3 -21.48 2.18 4.92
C LEU A 3 -22.11 3.16 3.93
N LEU A 4 -21.39 3.46 2.86
CA LEU A 4 -21.91 4.21 1.74
C LEU A 4 -22.49 3.23 0.71
N PRO A 5 -23.65 3.55 0.11
CA PRO A 5 -24.18 2.74 -0.98
C PRO A 5 -23.26 2.85 -2.19
N VAL A 6 -22.85 1.69 -2.70
CA VAL A 6 -21.99 1.59 -3.87
C VAL A 6 -22.72 0.77 -4.94
N PRO A 7 -22.87 1.26 -6.16
CA PRO A 7 -23.37 0.46 -7.26
C PRO A 7 -22.46 -0.76 -7.50
N PRO A 8 -23.01 -1.89 -7.96
CA PRO A 8 -22.19 -3.04 -8.30
C PRO A 8 -21.18 -2.67 -9.41
N SER A 9 -19.97 -3.23 -9.31
CA SER A 9 -18.95 -3.09 -10.37
C SER A 9 -19.48 -3.69 -11.68
N SER A 10 -19.25 -2.99 -12.78
CA SER A 10 -19.83 -3.33 -14.09
C SER A 10 -19.15 -4.53 -14.78
N ASP A 11 -17.96 -4.95 -14.32
CA ASP A 11 -17.21 -6.05 -14.95
C ASP A 11 -16.68 -7.05 -13.90
N PRO A 12 -17.39 -8.17 -13.68
CA PRO A 12 -16.92 -9.23 -12.77
C PRO A 12 -15.63 -9.92 -13.23
N ALA A 13 -15.31 -9.89 -14.52
CA ALA A 13 -14.12 -10.54 -15.10
C ALA A 13 -12.87 -9.67 -15.02
N ALA A 14 -13.01 -8.38 -14.71
CA ALA A 14 -11.87 -7.48 -14.58
C ALA A 14 -10.96 -7.87 -13.40
N HIS A 15 -9.68 -7.56 -13.53
CA HIS A 15 -8.70 -7.78 -12.47
C HIS A 15 -9.15 -7.17 -11.13
N PRO A 16 -8.94 -7.84 -9.97
CA PRO A 16 -9.42 -7.37 -8.66
C PRO A 16 -9.05 -5.92 -8.33
N VAL A 17 -7.84 -5.47 -8.67
CA VAL A 17 -7.39 -4.08 -8.48
C VAL A 17 -8.23 -3.11 -9.31
N ARG A 18 -8.54 -3.46 -10.56
CA ARG A 18 -9.39 -2.63 -11.42
C ARG A 18 -10.80 -2.53 -10.86
N ARG A 19 -11.38 -3.65 -10.44
CA ARG A 19 -12.72 -3.68 -9.82
C ARG A 19 -12.77 -2.84 -8.55
N ALA A 20 -11.74 -2.95 -7.68
CA ALA A 20 -11.65 -2.15 -6.47
C ALA A 20 -11.62 -0.65 -6.80
N HIS A 21 -10.79 -0.23 -7.75
CA HIS A 21 -10.71 1.16 -8.20
C HIS A 21 -12.07 1.67 -8.73
N ASP A 22 -12.71 0.91 -9.62
CA ASP A 22 -14.01 1.29 -10.19
C ASP A 22 -15.09 1.36 -9.11
N THR A 23 -15.10 0.43 -8.15
CA THR A 23 -16.03 0.44 -7.01
C THR A 23 -15.85 1.71 -6.15
N LEU A 24 -14.62 2.06 -5.82
CA LEU A 24 -14.31 3.26 -5.03
C LEU A 24 -14.72 4.53 -5.79
N ARG A 25 -14.44 4.61 -7.07
CA ARG A 25 -14.85 5.72 -7.92
C ARG A 25 -16.39 5.86 -7.98
N LEU A 26 -17.10 4.76 -8.10
CA LEU A 26 -18.58 4.73 -8.10
C LEU A 26 -19.18 5.14 -6.74
N ALA A 27 -18.44 5.07 -5.65
CA ALA A 27 -18.87 5.52 -4.33
C ALA A 27 -18.82 7.06 -4.16
N ASN A 28 -18.11 7.79 -5.02
CA ASN A 28 -17.87 9.24 -4.86
C ASN A 28 -19.14 10.10 -4.82
N PRO A 29 -20.21 9.86 -5.62
CA PRO A 29 -21.46 10.60 -5.46
C PRO A 29 -22.10 10.43 -4.08
N ALA A 30 -22.05 9.21 -3.52
CA ALA A 30 -22.56 8.93 -2.17
C ALA A 30 -21.70 9.58 -1.09
N LEU A 31 -20.38 9.56 -1.25
CA LEU A 31 -19.44 10.26 -0.38
C LEU A 31 -19.72 11.77 -0.35
N ARG A 32 -19.85 12.38 -1.53
CA ARG A 32 -20.19 13.82 -1.65
C ARG A 32 -21.52 14.15 -0.96
N ALA A 33 -22.55 13.36 -1.21
CA ALA A 33 -23.85 13.56 -0.58
C ALA A 33 -23.81 13.40 0.93
N PHE A 34 -23.00 12.45 1.43
CA PHE A 34 -22.78 12.23 2.85
C PHE A 34 -22.09 13.43 3.51
N LEU A 35 -20.98 13.90 2.93
CA LEU A 35 -20.20 15.01 3.49
C LEU A 35 -21.04 16.31 3.56
N ARG A 36 -21.89 16.58 2.55
CA ARG A 36 -22.79 17.73 2.54
C ARG A 36 -23.89 17.67 3.62
N LYS A 37 -24.21 16.48 4.13
CA LYS A 37 -25.24 16.27 5.15
C LYS A 37 -24.70 16.19 6.56
N LEU A 38 -23.40 16.37 6.75
CA LEU A 38 -22.83 16.38 8.10
C LEU A 38 -23.37 17.57 8.89
N PRO A 39 -23.67 17.38 10.19
CA PRO A 39 -24.18 18.45 11.06
C PRO A 39 -23.15 19.58 11.25
N ALA A 40 -21.86 19.27 11.12
CA ALA A 40 -20.77 20.25 11.05
C ALA A 40 -19.89 19.90 9.84
N PRO A 41 -19.37 20.92 9.11
CA PRO A 41 -18.48 20.69 7.99
C PRO A 41 -17.24 19.91 8.41
N ALA A 42 -16.80 18.98 7.55
CA ALA A 42 -15.51 18.33 7.71
C ALA A 42 -14.37 19.34 7.54
N ASN A 43 -13.29 19.20 8.30
CA ASN A 43 -12.11 20.07 8.19
C ASN A 43 -11.08 19.52 7.18
N ALA A 44 -11.08 18.22 6.96
CA ALA A 44 -10.19 17.52 6.03
C ALA A 44 -10.75 16.14 5.69
N LEU A 45 -10.23 15.54 4.63
CA LEU A 45 -10.43 14.13 4.31
C LEU A 45 -9.11 13.37 4.48
N LEU A 46 -9.15 12.27 5.21
CA LEU A 46 -8.11 11.26 5.20
C LEU A 46 -8.62 10.07 4.39
N LEU A 47 -7.97 9.81 3.27
CA LEU A 47 -8.36 8.84 2.27
C LEU A 47 -7.39 7.65 2.29
N ASP A 48 -7.90 6.45 2.08
CA ASP A 48 -7.05 5.32 1.75
C ASP A 48 -6.36 5.55 0.40
N MET A 49 -5.14 5.02 0.22
CA MET A 49 -4.32 5.21 -0.98
C MET A 49 -4.98 4.76 -2.29
N PHE A 50 -6.04 3.95 -2.22
CA PHE A 50 -6.82 3.53 -3.40
C PHE A 50 -7.98 4.47 -3.73
N CYS A 51 -8.38 5.35 -2.81
CA CYS A 51 -9.50 6.29 -2.97
C CYS A 51 -9.11 7.56 -3.75
N VAL A 52 -8.28 7.46 -4.78
CA VAL A 52 -7.67 8.62 -5.45
C VAL A 52 -8.68 9.54 -6.14
N ASP A 53 -9.79 9.00 -6.66
CA ASP A 53 -10.84 9.81 -7.29
C ASP A 53 -11.68 10.60 -6.27
N ALA A 54 -11.57 10.30 -4.98
CA ALA A 54 -12.20 11.11 -3.92
C ALA A 54 -11.52 12.48 -3.75
N LEU A 55 -10.34 12.72 -4.35
CA LEU A 55 -9.76 14.06 -4.46
C LEU A 55 -10.68 15.04 -5.17
N ASP A 56 -11.44 14.58 -6.17
CA ASP A 56 -12.41 15.44 -6.88
C ASP A 56 -13.57 15.84 -5.96
N VAL A 57 -14.01 14.92 -5.09
CA VAL A 57 -15.01 15.24 -4.05
C VAL A 57 -14.45 16.25 -3.04
N ALA A 58 -13.20 16.09 -2.63
CA ALA A 58 -12.53 17.03 -1.73
C ALA A 58 -12.41 18.42 -2.36
N ALA A 59 -11.99 18.49 -3.63
CA ALA A 59 -11.90 19.75 -4.37
C ALA A 59 -13.25 20.45 -4.49
N ASP A 60 -14.33 19.74 -4.86
CA ASP A 60 -15.68 20.27 -4.97
C ASP A 60 -16.23 20.84 -3.63
N LEU A 61 -15.72 20.36 -2.52
CA LEU A 61 -16.11 20.78 -1.18
C LEU A 61 -15.09 21.70 -0.52
N ALA A 62 -14.05 22.11 -1.23
CA ALA A 62 -12.92 22.90 -0.74
C ALA A 62 -12.25 22.31 0.53
N LEU A 63 -12.19 20.97 0.60
CA LEU A 63 -11.60 20.25 1.72
C LEU A 63 -10.14 19.86 1.39
N PRO A 64 -9.18 20.07 2.30
CA PRO A 64 -7.87 19.50 2.16
C PRO A 64 -7.96 17.97 2.27
N ALA A 65 -7.31 17.26 1.33
CA ALA A 65 -7.28 15.81 1.31
C ALA A 65 -5.87 15.28 1.52
N TYR A 66 -5.78 14.27 2.36
CA TYR A 66 -4.56 13.54 2.70
C TYR A 66 -4.78 12.06 2.37
N PHE A 67 -3.71 11.37 1.98
CA PHE A 67 -3.75 9.92 1.86
C PHE A 67 -3.11 9.23 3.06
N PHE A 68 -3.70 8.14 3.48
CA PHE A 68 -3.03 7.14 4.29
C PHE A 68 -2.42 6.09 3.36
N PHE A 69 -1.10 5.94 3.44
CA PHE A 69 -0.30 5.01 2.67
C PHE A 69 0.19 3.91 3.61
N ALA A 70 -0.45 2.74 3.53
CA ALA A 70 -0.23 1.65 4.48
C ALA A 70 1.12 0.94 4.33
N SER A 71 1.84 1.18 3.22
CA SER A 71 3.14 0.58 2.93
C SER A 71 4.30 1.50 3.35
N ALA A 72 5.52 1.14 2.96
CA ALA A 72 6.77 1.79 3.32
C ALA A 72 6.96 3.16 2.63
N ALA A 73 7.82 4.01 3.18
CA ALA A 73 8.18 5.28 2.55
C ALA A 73 8.93 5.09 1.22
N SER A 74 9.71 4.02 1.12
CA SER A 74 10.38 3.60 -0.10
C SER A 74 9.40 3.24 -1.21
N ASP A 75 8.32 2.52 -0.90
CA ASP A 75 7.26 2.23 -1.87
C ASP A 75 6.58 3.49 -2.35
N LEU A 76 6.31 4.44 -1.43
CA LEU A 76 5.75 5.73 -1.81
C LEU A 76 6.67 6.51 -2.76
N ALA A 77 7.98 6.51 -2.51
CA ALA A 77 8.96 7.15 -3.38
C ALA A 77 8.94 6.58 -4.80
N VAL A 78 8.88 5.24 -4.91
CA VAL A 78 8.71 4.54 -6.20
C VAL A 78 7.38 4.91 -6.86
N PHE A 79 6.27 4.85 -6.15
CA PHE A 79 4.93 5.14 -6.69
C PHE A 79 4.83 6.56 -7.23
N LEU A 80 5.36 7.53 -6.49
CA LEU A 80 5.36 8.93 -6.93
C LEU A 80 6.25 9.16 -8.16
N ASN A 81 7.33 8.38 -8.32
CA ASN A 81 8.28 8.54 -9.41
C ASN A 81 7.87 7.79 -10.69
N LEU A 82 7.24 6.63 -10.59
CA LEU A 82 6.88 5.78 -11.72
C LEU A 82 6.11 6.49 -12.85
N PRO A 83 5.12 7.37 -12.59
CA PRO A 83 4.42 8.10 -13.65
C PRO A 83 5.32 8.96 -14.55
N PHE A 84 6.50 9.33 -14.06
CA PHE A 84 7.48 10.15 -14.79
C PHE A 84 8.58 9.29 -15.42
N LEU A 85 9.01 8.26 -14.72
CA LEU A 85 10.08 7.37 -15.16
C LEU A 85 9.62 6.38 -16.25
N TYR A 86 8.50 5.73 -15.98
CA TYR A 86 8.06 4.58 -16.77
C TYR A 86 7.68 4.90 -18.23
N PRO A 87 7.11 6.08 -18.57
CA PRO A 87 6.86 6.42 -19.98
C PRO A 87 8.10 6.34 -20.88
N GLY A 88 9.29 6.61 -20.35
CA GLY A 88 10.57 6.55 -21.07
C GLY A 88 11.22 5.16 -21.16
N LEU A 89 10.62 4.13 -20.53
CA LEU A 89 11.19 2.78 -20.48
C LEU A 89 10.34 1.79 -21.30
N PRO A 90 10.91 0.65 -21.73
CA PRO A 90 10.15 -0.52 -22.17
C PRO A 90 9.26 -1.06 -21.06
N SER A 91 8.37 -2.02 -21.37
CA SER A 91 7.68 -2.80 -20.34
C SER A 91 8.69 -3.50 -19.43
N PHE A 92 8.46 -3.48 -18.12
CA PHE A 92 9.41 -4.09 -17.16
C PHE A 92 9.61 -5.58 -17.44
N ARG A 93 8.57 -6.30 -17.85
CA ARG A 93 8.65 -7.70 -18.28
C ARG A 93 9.66 -7.93 -19.42
N ASP A 94 9.89 -6.92 -20.26
CA ASP A 94 10.78 -7.00 -21.42
C ASP A 94 12.21 -6.57 -21.07
N MET A 95 12.43 -6.04 -19.86
CA MET A 95 13.73 -5.55 -19.41
C MET A 95 14.56 -6.60 -18.65
N GLY A 96 13.95 -7.71 -18.23
CA GLY A 96 14.64 -8.77 -17.49
C GLY A 96 15.30 -8.25 -16.20
N ASP A 97 16.58 -8.56 -16.02
CA ASP A 97 17.37 -8.15 -14.85
C ASP A 97 17.93 -6.71 -14.93
N ALA A 98 17.55 -5.93 -15.94
CA ALA A 98 17.96 -4.54 -16.02
C ALA A 98 17.53 -3.76 -14.76
N LEU A 99 18.42 -2.88 -14.28
CA LEU A 99 18.20 -2.14 -13.05
C LEU A 99 17.40 -0.86 -13.30
N VAL A 100 16.25 -0.77 -12.63
CA VAL A 100 15.42 0.43 -12.54
C VAL A 100 15.87 1.25 -11.34
N ARG A 101 16.11 2.55 -11.57
CA ARG A 101 16.57 3.47 -10.52
C ARG A 101 15.47 4.45 -10.17
N CYS A 102 14.98 4.37 -8.94
CA CYS A 102 14.03 5.31 -8.37
C CYS A 102 14.71 6.11 -7.24
N PRO A 103 14.41 7.41 -7.10
CA PRO A 103 14.95 8.20 -5.99
C PRO A 103 14.60 7.59 -4.63
N GLY A 104 15.55 7.58 -3.71
CA GLY A 104 15.33 7.07 -2.36
C GLY A 104 15.38 5.55 -2.19
N MET A 105 15.65 4.82 -3.27
CA MET A 105 15.70 3.36 -3.29
C MET A 105 17.03 2.85 -3.87
N PRO A 106 17.53 1.70 -3.39
CA PRO A 106 18.51 0.92 -4.14
C PRO A 106 17.96 0.57 -5.53
N PRO A 107 18.82 0.34 -6.54
CA PRO A 107 18.36 -0.12 -7.84
C PRO A 107 17.58 -1.43 -7.74
N ILE A 108 16.43 -1.52 -8.40
CA ILE A 108 15.51 -2.66 -8.40
C ILE A 108 15.60 -3.33 -9.77
N ARG A 109 15.68 -4.65 -9.84
CA ARG A 109 15.57 -5.34 -11.13
C ARG A 109 14.16 -5.16 -11.71
N ALA A 110 14.05 -4.96 -12.99
CA ALA A 110 12.76 -4.75 -13.64
C ALA A 110 11.77 -5.91 -13.39
N VAL A 111 12.27 -7.16 -13.34
CA VAL A 111 11.45 -8.35 -13.00
C VAL A 111 10.88 -8.33 -11.59
N ASP A 112 11.51 -7.61 -10.65
CA ASP A 112 11.07 -7.49 -9.25
C ASP A 112 10.13 -6.29 -9.03
N MET A 113 9.88 -5.50 -10.07
CA MET A 113 8.87 -4.44 -9.99
C MET A 113 7.47 -5.04 -9.83
N LEU A 114 6.55 -4.25 -9.28
CA LEU A 114 5.17 -4.67 -9.04
C LEU A 114 4.57 -5.42 -10.23
N VAL A 115 3.98 -6.58 -9.99
CA VAL A 115 3.30 -7.40 -11.03
C VAL A 115 2.27 -6.57 -11.81
N THR A 116 1.61 -5.64 -11.14
CA THR A 116 0.57 -4.78 -11.73
C THR A 116 1.10 -3.71 -12.67
N VAL A 117 2.42 -3.55 -12.82
CA VAL A 117 3.05 -2.59 -13.73
C VAL A 117 4.05 -3.25 -14.69
N GLN A 118 4.09 -4.58 -14.75
CA GLN A 118 5.03 -5.31 -15.62
C GLN A 118 4.77 -5.08 -17.10
N ASP A 119 3.53 -4.95 -17.50
CA ASP A 119 3.13 -4.70 -18.89
C ASP A 119 2.65 -3.25 -19.05
N LYS A 120 3.45 -2.40 -19.69
CA LYS A 120 3.18 -0.96 -19.88
C LYS A 120 1.86 -0.70 -20.60
N GLU A 121 1.48 -1.56 -21.54
CA GLU A 121 0.29 -1.38 -22.37
C GLU A 121 -0.99 -1.89 -21.70
N SER A 122 -0.86 -2.64 -20.61
CA SER A 122 -2.02 -3.18 -19.91
C SER A 122 -2.88 -2.09 -19.27
N ASP A 123 -4.18 -2.29 -19.25
CA ASP A 123 -5.12 -1.38 -18.57
C ASP A 123 -4.83 -1.30 -17.06
N LEU A 124 -4.32 -2.39 -16.49
CA LEU A 124 -3.95 -2.43 -15.08
C LEU A 124 -2.79 -1.47 -14.77
N THR A 125 -1.76 -1.46 -15.60
CA THR A 125 -0.65 -0.50 -15.49
C THR A 125 -1.15 0.94 -15.64
N LYS A 126 -2.01 1.21 -16.60
CA LYS A 126 -2.60 2.56 -16.81
C LYS A 126 -3.36 3.03 -15.57
N VAL A 127 -4.17 2.16 -14.96
CA VAL A 127 -4.88 2.45 -13.70
C VAL A 127 -3.89 2.71 -12.56
N ARG A 128 -2.83 1.90 -12.44
CA ARG A 128 -1.80 2.10 -11.39
C ARG A 128 -1.05 3.41 -11.56
N LEU A 129 -0.57 3.72 -12.75
CA LEU A 129 0.11 4.99 -13.00
C LEU A 129 -0.80 6.19 -12.75
N TYR A 130 -2.09 6.08 -13.11
CA TYR A 130 -3.08 7.08 -12.77
C TYR A 130 -3.20 7.27 -11.24
N GLN A 131 -3.35 6.18 -10.48
CA GLN A 131 -3.42 6.24 -9.02
C GLN A 131 -2.17 6.92 -8.43
N PHE A 132 -0.98 6.52 -8.87
CA PHE A 132 0.28 7.08 -8.38
C PHE A 132 0.41 8.57 -8.68
N LYS A 133 -0.02 9.00 -9.88
CA LYS A 133 -0.05 10.42 -10.24
C LYS A 133 -1.01 11.22 -9.37
N ARG A 134 -2.19 10.67 -9.07
CA ARG A 134 -3.20 11.33 -8.22
C ARG A 134 -2.74 11.50 -6.77
N ILE A 135 -2.01 10.54 -6.21
CA ILE A 135 -1.45 10.68 -4.85
C ILE A 135 -0.59 11.94 -4.74
N ALA A 136 0.18 12.27 -5.77
CA ALA A 136 1.00 13.49 -5.81
C ALA A 136 0.19 14.79 -5.80
N GLU A 137 -1.11 14.77 -6.05
CA GLU A 137 -2.00 15.94 -6.06
C GLU A 137 -2.61 16.25 -4.67
N SER A 138 -2.38 15.39 -3.69
CA SER A 138 -2.91 15.56 -2.34
C SER A 138 -2.18 16.65 -1.54
N ARG A 139 -2.78 17.08 -0.45
CA ARG A 139 -2.17 18.01 0.51
C ARG A 139 -1.01 17.39 1.28
N GLY A 140 -1.02 16.07 1.42
CA GLY A 140 0.02 15.29 2.07
C GLY A 140 -0.30 13.81 2.15
N VAL A 141 0.70 13.02 2.56
CA VAL A 141 0.60 11.56 2.69
C VAL A 141 1.09 11.14 4.07
N LEU A 142 0.27 10.39 4.79
CA LEU A 142 0.61 9.75 6.05
C LEU A 142 1.10 8.33 5.74
N VAL A 143 2.34 8.01 6.13
CA VAL A 143 2.99 6.74 5.80
C VAL A 143 3.18 5.92 7.07
N ASN A 144 2.89 4.63 7.01
CA ASN A 144 3.14 3.70 8.10
C ASN A 144 4.63 3.30 8.16
N SER A 145 5.47 4.29 8.42
CA SER A 145 6.91 4.15 8.58
C SER A 145 7.41 5.11 9.65
N PHE A 146 8.70 5.13 9.93
CA PHE A 146 9.33 6.06 10.88
C PHE A 146 10.72 6.49 10.41
N ASP A 147 11.20 7.60 10.95
CA ASP A 147 12.30 8.38 10.41
C ASP A 147 13.61 7.61 10.23
N TRP A 148 13.97 6.77 11.16
CA TRP A 148 15.24 6.04 11.13
C TRP A 148 15.14 4.66 10.44
N LEU A 149 13.93 4.18 10.10
CA LEU A 149 13.77 2.92 9.36
C LEU A 149 14.17 3.11 7.89
N GLU A 150 13.74 4.22 7.28
CA GLU A 150 13.91 4.46 5.85
C GLU A 150 14.48 5.87 5.56
N PRO A 151 15.66 6.22 6.12
CA PRO A 151 16.19 7.59 6.04
C PRO A 151 16.43 8.06 4.61
N THR A 152 16.86 7.16 3.71
CA THR A 152 17.15 7.49 2.30
C THR A 152 15.88 7.81 1.51
N ALA A 153 14.85 6.99 1.62
CA ALA A 153 13.56 7.22 0.97
C ALA A 153 12.90 8.49 1.51
N ARG A 154 12.91 8.66 2.83
CA ARG A 154 12.37 9.84 3.49
C ARG A 154 13.06 11.13 3.03
N LYS A 155 14.40 11.10 2.91
CA LYS A 155 15.15 12.25 2.39
C LYS A 155 14.76 12.56 0.94
N ALA A 156 14.67 11.57 0.06
CA ALA A 156 14.27 11.77 -1.33
C ALA A 156 12.87 12.36 -1.46
N LEU A 157 11.92 11.91 -0.63
CA LEU A 157 10.57 12.46 -0.56
C LEU A 157 10.57 13.92 -0.08
N ALA A 158 11.35 14.24 0.96
CA ALA A 158 11.46 15.58 1.51
C ALA A 158 12.15 16.57 0.54
N ASP A 159 13.17 16.11 -0.18
CA ASP A 159 13.89 16.90 -1.20
C ASP A 159 13.05 17.11 -2.49
N GLY A 160 11.91 16.44 -2.63
CA GLY A 160 11.00 16.59 -3.77
C GLY A 160 11.45 15.88 -5.05
N VAL A 161 12.52 15.09 -5.01
CA VAL A 161 13.10 14.46 -6.22
C VAL A 161 12.26 13.31 -6.78
N CYS A 162 11.27 12.81 -6.02
CA CYS A 162 10.38 11.74 -6.46
C CYS A 162 9.30 12.21 -7.45
N VAL A 163 9.01 13.53 -7.49
CA VAL A 163 8.00 14.12 -8.38
C VAL A 163 8.62 15.21 -9.22
N PRO A 164 9.26 14.86 -10.35
CA PRO A 164 9.93 15.83 -11.21
C PRO A 164 9.00 16.94 -11.70
N GLY A 165 9.45 18.18 -11.62
CA GLY A 165 8.78 19.35 -12.21
C GLY A 165 7.54 19.85 -11.46
N ARG A 166 7.22 19.30 -10.27
CA ARG A 166 6.09 19.76 -9.43
C ARG A 166 6.38 19.52 -7.95
N PRO A 167 5.69 20.24 -7.05
CA PRO A 167 5.85 20.01 -5.61
C PRO A 167 5.47 18.58 -5.22
N THR A 168 6.31 17.97 -4.39
CA THR A 168 5.98 16.71 -3.72
C THR A 168 5.00 16.98 -2.57
N PRO A 169 3.95 16.18 -2.36
CA PRO A 169 3.09 16.31 -1.19
C PRO A 169 3.90 16.15 0.10
N ARG A 170 3.49 16.82 1.16
CA ARG A 170 4.13 16.64 2.48
C ARG A 170 3.97 15.18 2.92
N VAL A 171 5.05 14.56 3.39
CA VAL A 171 5.04 13.18 3.89
C VAL A 171 5.23 13.19 5.40
N PHE A 172 4.34 12.47 6.09
CA PHE A 172 4.32 12.34 7.55
C PHE A 172 4.51 10.86 7.90
N CYS A 173 5.64 10.52 8.48
CA CYS A 173 5.85 9.17 9.03
C CYS A 173 5.11 9.08 10.36
N ILE A 174 4.12 8.20 10.45
CA ILE A 174 3.24 8.05 11.62
C ILE A 174 3.29 6.63 12.23
N GLY A 175 4.18 5.78 11.72
CA GLY A 175 4.34 4.40 12.16
C GLY A 175 5.39 4.20 13.26
N PRO A 176 5.61 2.96 13.67
CA PRO A 176 4.86 1.79 13.21
C PRO A 176 3.46 1.74 13.84
N LEU A 177 2.44 1.56 13.03
CA LEU A 177 1.07 1.36 13.48
C LEU A 177 0.91 -0.12 13.88
N VAL A 178 1.27 -0.43 15.09
CA VAL A 178 1.14 -1.76 15.68
C VAL A 178 0.12 -1.72 16.81
N ASN A 179 -0.59 -2.83 17.00
CA ASN A 179 -1.44 -2.97 18.17
C ASN A 179 -0.53 -3.19 19.40
N ASP A 180 -0.51 -2.24 20.32
CA ASP A 180 0.30 -2.29 21.54
C ASP A 180 -0.23 -3.25 22.62
N GLY A 181 -1.22 -4.06 22.28
CA GLY A 181 -1.83 -5.04 23.19
C GLY A 181 -2.64 -4.41 24.33
N LYS A 182 -2.75 -3.08 24.37
CA LYS A 182 -3.58 -2.38 25.35
C LYS A 182 -5.02 -2.36 24.87
N LYS A 183 -5.81 -3.30 25.42
CA LYS A 183 -7.28 -3.43 25.35
C LYS A 183 -7.82 -4.30 24.21
N SER A 184 -7.73 -5.57 24.41
CA SER A 184 -8.97 -6.33 24.43
C SER A 184 -9.55 -6.18 25.85
N GLY A 185 -10.82 -5.83 25.97
CA GLY A 185 -11.48 -5.70 27.27
C GLY A 185 -11.38 -7.01 28.05
N ASP A 186 -11.53 -6.94 29.35
CA ASP A 186 -11.58 -8.08 30.27
C ASP A 186 -12.35 -9.25 29.67
N GLY A 187 -11.67 -10.37 29.36
CA GLY A 187 -12.29 -11.61 28.94
C GLY A 187 -11.74 -12.32 27.71
N GLU A 188 -10.79 -11.77 26.95
CA GLU A 188 -10.16 -12.56 25.87
C GLU A 188 -9.24 -13.63 26.48
N THR A 189 -9.67 -14.88 26.35
CA THR A 189 -8.85 -16.04 26.69
C THR A 189 -7.60 -15.99 25.84
N ARG A 190 -6.42 -15.93 26.47
CA ARG A 190 -5.13 -15.96 25.79
C ARG A 190 -5.09 -17.15 24.84
N HIS A 191 -4.78 -16.92 23.58
CA HIS A 191 -4.74 -17.97 22.56
C HIS A 191 -3.70 -19.03 22.93
N GLU A 192 -4.04 -20.31 22.77
CA GLU A 192 -3.20 -21.46 23.17
C GLU A 192 -1.80 -21.43 22.54
N CYS A 193 -1.67 -20.91 21.30
CA CYS A 193 -0.37 -20.77 20.62
C CYS A 193 0.60 -19.86 21.39
N LEU A 194 0.12 -18.84 22.09
CA LEU A 194 0.97 -17.96 22.90
C LEU A 194 1.47 -18.69 24.16
N ALA A 195 0.63 -19.52 24.77
CA ALA A 195 1.05 -20.34 25.90
C ALA A 195 2.10 -21.39 25.48
N TRP A 196 1.95 -21.96 24.28
CA TRP A 196 2.93 -22.86 23.71
C TRP A 196 4.27 -22.16 23.45
N LEU A 197 4.25 -20.94 22.86
CA LEU A 197 5.45 -20.15 22.61
C LEU A 197 6.21 -19.82 23.88
N ASP A 198 5.52 -19.42 24.94
CA ASP A 198 6.16 -19.09 26.24
C ASP A 198 6.85 -20.30 26.91
N ALA A 199 6.39 -21.49 26.59
CA ALA A 199 7.00 -22.73 27.10
C ALA A 199 8.27 -23.12 26.30
N GLN A 200 8.59 -22.42 25.19
CA GLN A 200 9.78 -22.75 24.40
C GLN A 200 11.01 -21.98 24.93
N PRO A 201 12.23 -22.52 24.74
CA PRO A 201 13.45 -21.78 25.00
C PRO A 201 13.53 -20.50 24.17
N GLU A 202 14.16 -19.47 24.73
CA GLU A 202 14.37 -18.20 24.04
C GLU A 202 15.10 -18.39 22.71
N GLY A 203 14.62 -17.75 21.64
CA GLY A 203 15.22 -17.82 20.31
C GLY A 203 15.12 -19.17 19.60
N SER A 204 14.31 -20.14 20.10
CA SER A 204 14.24 -21.51 19.56
C SER A 204 13.11 -21.74 18.57
N VAL A 205 12.27 -20.76 18.30
CA VAL A 205 11.09 -20.89 17.41
C VAL A 205 11.23 -19.98 16.20
N VAL A 206 10.94 -20.52 15.02
CA VAL A 206 10.83 -19.74 13.78
C VAL A 206 9.36 -19.45 13.50
N PHE A 207 9.02 -18.15 13.44
CA PHE A 207 7.69 -17.72 13.03
C PHE A 207 7.64 -17.57 11.51
N LEU A 208 6.76 -18.34 10.86
CA LEU A 208 6.54 -18.29 9.42
C LEU A 208 5.35 -17.39 9.11
N CYS A 209 5.59 -16.26 8.47
CA CYS A 209 4.55 -15.32 8.08
C CYS A 209 4.61 -15.04 6.57
N PHE A 210 3.61 -15.48 5.83
CA PHE A 210 3.51 -15.30 4.37
C PHE A 210 2.43 -14.28 3.98
N GLY A 211 1.93 -13.51 4.94
CA GLY A 211 0.85 -12.54 4.76
C GLY A 211 -0.52 -13.21 4.53
N SER A 212 -1.52 -12.39 4.27
CA SER A 212 -2.91 -12.82 4.12
C SER A 212 -3.26 -13.34 2.71
N LEU A 213 -2.44 -13.05 1.71
CA LEU A 213 -2.69 -13.39 0.30
C LEU A 213 -1.65 -14.36 -0.28
N GLY A 214 -0.66 -14.77 0.53
CA GLY A 214 0.36 -15.72 0.10
C GLY A 214 -0.27 -17.07 -0.25
N VAL A 215 -0.02 -17.54 -1.47
CA VAL A 215 -0.44 -18.86 -1.96
C VAL A 215 0.79 -19.60 -2.48
N PHE A 216 1.02 -20.78 -1.94
CA PHE A 216 2.13 -21.64 -2.34
C PHE A 216 1.60 -22.88 -3.05
N SER A 217 2.36 -23.34 -4.04
CA SER A 217 2.11 -24.66 -4.63
C SER A 217 2.41 -25.77 -3.61
N ALA A 218 1.81 -26.94 -3.80
CA ALA A 218 2.09 -28.09 -2.95
C ALA A 218 3.59 -28.47 -2.94
N ALA A 219 4.30 -28.25 -4.04
CA ALA A 219 5.74 -28.48 -4.11
C ALA A 219 6.51 -27.50 -3.20
N GLN A 220 6.19 -26.20 -3.25
CA GLN A 220 6.82 -25.20 -2.39
C GLN A 220 6.56 -25.45 -0.89
N ILE A 221 5.31 -25.81 -0.52
CA ILE A 221 4.99 -26.17 0.87
C ILE A 221 5.80 -27.38 1.33
N ARG A 222 5.98 -28.38 0.47
CA ARG A 222 6.79 -29.55 0.78
C ARG A 222 8.26 -29.20 0.99
N GLU A 223 8.84 -28.38 0.13
CA GLU A 223 10.23 -27.90 0.28
C GLU A 223 10.43 -27.10 1.57
N ILE A 224 9.48 -26.20 1.90
CA ILE A 224 9.50 -25.46 3.16
C ILE A 224 9.48 -26.43 4.35
N GLY A 225 8.58 -27.43 4.34
CA GLY A 225 8.47 -28.42 5.40
C GLY A 225 9.74 -29.25 5.56
N VAL A 226 10.33 -29.75 4.46
CA VAL A 226 11.60 -30.49 4.48
C VAL A 226 12.75 -29.63 5.01
N GLY A 227 12.82 -28.36 4.57
CA GLY A 227 13.85 -27.43 5.05
C GLY A 227 13.73 -27.15 6.56
N LEU A 228 12.51 -26.95 7.05
CA LEU A 228 12.25 -26.74 8.49
C LEU A 228 12.59 -27.99 9.31
N GLU A 229 12.18 -29.17 8.88
CA GLU A 229 12.52 -30.43 9.52
C GLU A 229 14.03 -30.63 9.58
N ALA A 230 14.73 -30.42 8.46
CA ALA A 230 16.18 -30.56 8.38
C ALA A 230 16.95 -29.52 9.25
N SER A 231 16.37 -28.35 9.50
CA SER A 231 16.96 -27.31 10.33
C SER A 231 16.95 -27.62 11.82
N GLY A 232 16.09 -28.53 12.27
CA GLY A 232 15.90 -28.88 13.68
C GLY A 232 15.29 -27.78 14.55
N VAL A 233 14.83 -26.67 13.96
CA VAL A 233 14.13 -25.60 14.67
C VAL A 233 12.66 -25.97 14.92
N ARG A 234 12.04 -25.35 15.92
CA ARG A 234 10.59 -25.41 16.14
C ARG A 234 9.90 -24.37 15.28
N PHE A 235 8.70 -24.65 14.80
CA PHE A 235 7.90 -23.74 13.98
C PHE A 235 6.40 -23.92 14.20
#